data_7b330c6bddc6e13b7b6937c6f618d107
#
_entry.id   7b330c6bddc6e13b7b6937c6f618d107
#
_cell.length_a   1.000
_cell.length_b   1.000
_cell.length_c   1.000
_cell.angle_alpha   90.00
_cell.angle_beta   90.00
_cell.angle_gamma   90.00
#
_symmetry.space_group_name_H-M   'P 1'
#
loop_
_entity.id
_entity.type
_entity.pdbx_description
1 polymer ?
#
loop_
_entity_poly.entity_id
_entity_poly.type
_entity_poly.pdbx_seq_one_letter_code
_entity_poly.pdbx_strand_id
1 'polypeptide(L)'
;EETYTVRVIRKGVILFTFRIRPLSEEDYGRCRKKNTKFVRNKRVGVTMPEEMNTVRYRSQLIYEATLPEDRTKLWDNRQMWEAVNVASGIDAIDKILKSGEKDKILEQLDAISGYDNSELEETVKN
;
A
#
# COMPACT_ATOMS: atom_id res chain seq x y z
N GLU A 1 -11.80 -16.55 1.94
CA GLU A 1 -11.39 -15.18 1.62
C GLU A 1 -10.01 -15.15 1.00
N GLU A 2 -9.86 -14.39 -0.05
CA GLU A 2 -8.65 -14.38 -0.86
C GLU A 2 -7.51 -13.61 -0.18
N THR A 3 -6.35 -14.23 -0.06
CA THR A 3 -5.15 -13.58 0.42
C THR A 3 -3.97 -13.99 -0.45
N TYR A 4 -2.94 -13.17 -0.46
CA TYR A 4 -1.72 -13.44 -1.18
C TYR A 4 -0.53 -13.28 -0.24
N THR A 5 0.38 -14.24 -0.25
CA THR A 5 1.57 -14.18 0.60
C THR A 5 2.71 -13.50 -0.15
N VAL A 6 3.19 -12.41 0.42
CA VAL A 6 4.34 -11.67 -0.10
C VAL A 6 5.59 -12.20 0.59
N ARG A 7 6.61 -12.49 -0.21
CA ARG A 7 7.94 -12.89 0.30
C ARG A 7 8.94 -11.84 -0.13
N VAL A 8 9.58 -11.20 0.84
CA VAL A 8 10.64 -10.23 0.54
C VAL A 8 11.95 -10.98 0.52
N ILE A 9 12.53 -11.07 -0.68
CA ILE A 9 13.74 -11.85 -0.93
C ILE A 9 14.86 -10.90 -1.32
N ARG A 10 16.01 -11.04 -0.67
CA ARG A 10 17.21 -10.28 -1.01
C ARG A 10 18.39 -11.25 -1.06
N LYS A 11 19.14 -11.20 -2.17
CA LYS A 11 20.28 -12.09 -2.39
C LYS A 11 19.95 -13.58 -2.21
N GLY A 12 18.76 -13.97 -2.68
CA GLY A 12 18.30 -15.34 -2.60
C GLY A 12 17.78 -15.80 -1.25
N VAL A 13 17.70 -14.90 -0.27
CA VAL A 13 17.25 -15.21 1.08
C VAL A 13 15.91 -14.54 1.36
N ILE A 14 14.96 -15.30 1.92
CA ILE A 14 13.69 -14.75 2.36
C ILE A 14 13.93 -14.03 3.69
N LEU A 15 13.78 -12.71 3.70
CA LEU A 15 13.96 -11.91 4.90
C LEU A 15 12.73 -11.96 5.80
N PHE A 16 11.55 -11.83 5.21
CA PHE A 16 10.30 -11.95 5.94
C PHE A 16 9.15 -12.15 4.93
N THR A 17 8.01 -12.55 5.46
CA THR A 17 6.79 -12.74 4.68
C THR A 17 5.63 -12.05 5.37
N PHE A 18 4.64 -11.65 4.60
CA PHE A 18 3.39 -11.15 5.14
C PHE A 18 2.27 -11.39 4.12
N ARG A 19 1.04 -11.36 4.60
CA ARG A 19 -0.12 -11.62 3.76
C ARG A 19 -0.85 -10.32 3.47
N ILE A 20 -1.31 -10.20 2.24
CA ILE A 20 -2.14 -9.07 1.81
C ILE A 20 -3.49 -9.58 1.34
N ARG A 21 -4.49 -8.71 1.43
CA ARG A 21 -5.84 -8.92 0.94
C ARG A 21 -6.16 -7.97 -0.19
N PRO A 22 -7.15 -8.30 -1.04
CA PRO A 22 -7.62 -7.34 -2.03
C PRO A 22 -8.14 -6.08 -1.34
N LEU A 23 -7.96 -4.94 -2.00
CA LEU A 23 -8.50 -3.67 -1.55
C LEU A 23 -9.72 -3.31 -2.40
N SER A 24 -10.74 -2.74 -1.76
CA SER A 24 -11.90 -2.21 -2.44
C SER A 24 -11.59 -0.82 -3.02
N GLU A 25 -12.45 -0.35 -3.90
CA GLU A 25 -12.34 1.00 -4.43
C GLU A 25 -12.36 2.04 -3.30
N GLU A 26 -13.18 1.78 -2.27
CA GLU A 26 -13.22 2.64 -1.08
C GLU A 26 -11.90 2.65 -0.33
N ASP A 27 -11.25 1.49 -0.20
CA ASP A 27 -9.94 1.39 0.45
C ASP A 27 -8.90 2.23 -0.28
N TYR A 28 -8.84 2.13 -1.60
CA TYR A 28 -7.93 2.94 -2.42
C TYR A 28 -8.22 4.44 -2.24
N GLY A 29 -9.50 4.81 -2.29
CA GLY A 29 -9.91 6.20 -2.12
C GLY A 29 -9.53 6.77 -0.76
N ARG A 30 -9.72 5.99 0.29
CA ARG A 30 -9.36 6.40 1.65
C ARG A 30 -7.85 6.59 1.79
N CYS A 31 -7.06 5.70 1.22
CA CYS A 31 -5.59 5.82 1.24
C CYS A 31 -5.13 7.05 0.48
N ARG A 32 -5.76 7.35 -0.66
CA ARG A 32 -5.44 8.54 -1.45
C ARG A 32 -5.77 9.80 -0.65
N LYS A 33 -6.94 9.83 -0.03
CA LYS A 33 -7.38 10.98 0.76
C LYS A 33 -6.46 11.27 1.93
N LYS A 34 -6.00 10.23 2.64
CA LYS A 34 -5.08 10.36 3.77
C LYS A 34 -3.74 10.96 3.37
N ASN A 35 -3.36 10.81 2.10
CA ASN A 35 -2.06 11.23 1.61
C ASN A 35 -2.12 12.38 0.61
N THR A 36 -3.27 13.04 0.54
CA THR A 36 -3.49 14.21 -0.32
C THR A 36 -3.66 15.43 0.56
N LYS A 37 -2.90 16.48 0.23
CA LYS A 37 -3.04 17.77 0.90
C LYS A 37 -4.19 18.54 0.27
N PHE A 38 -5.11 19.02 1.10
CA PHE A 38 -6.26 19.80 0.65
C PHE A 38 -6.09 21.24 1.07
N VAL A 39 -6.35 22.15 0.13
CA VAL A 39 -6.22 23.59 0.35
C VAL A 39 -7.55 24.25 0.04
N ARG A 40 -7.97 25.17 0.90
CA ARG A 40 -9.19 25.94 0.66
C ARG A 40 -8.91 27.03 -0.36
N ASN A 41 -9.68 27.02 -1.44
CA ASN A 41 -9.64 28.09 -2.42
C ASN A 41 -10.47 29.27 -1.90
N LYS A 42 -9.80 30.37 -1.55
CA LYS A 42 -10.46 31.55 -0.97
C LYS A 42 -11.41 32.25 -1.93
N ARG A 43 -11.19 32.12 -3.22
CA ARG A 43 -12.06 32.77 -4.24
C ARG A 43 -13.42 32.09 -4.34
N VAL A 44 -13.45 30.77 -4.34
CA VAL A 44 -14.69 30.01 -4.54
C VAL A 44 -15.20 29.37 -3.25
N GLY A 45 -14.44 29.49 -2.16
CA GLY A 45 -14.85 28.95 -0.85
C GLY A 45 -14.90 27.45 -0.75
N VAL A 46 -14.32 26.72 -1.69
CA VAL A 46 -14.29 25.25 -1.67
C VAL A 46 -12.90 24.73 -1.36
N THR A 47 -12.84 23.55 -0.74
CA THR A 47 -11.60 22.85 -0.46
C THR A 47 -11.22 22.02 -1.69
N MET A 48 -9.99 22.18 -2.15
CA MET A 48 -9.50 21.52 -3.36
C MET A 48 -8.26 20.68 -3.05
N PRO A 49 -8.09 19.53 -3.74
CA PRO A 49 -6.85 18.77 -3.59
C PRO A 49 -5.69 19.54 -4.23
N GLU A 50 -4.57 19.62 -3.53
CA GLU A 50 -3.39 20.28 -4.03
C GLU A 50 -2.39 19.28 -4.58
N GLU A 51 -1.96 18.37 -3.74
CA GLU A 51 -0.91 17.43 -4.08
C GLU A 51 -1.03 16.16 -3.27
N MET A 52 -0.77 15.02 -3.91
CA MET A 52 -0.72 13.75 -3.23
C MET A 52 0.73 13.35 -2.98
N ASN A 53 1.02 12.94 -1.75
CA ASN A 53 2.31 12.34 -1.44
C ASN A 53 2.32 10.90 -1.95
N THR A 54 2.87 10.71 -3.14
CA THR A 54 2.86 9.42 -3.84
C THR A 54 3.62 8.34 -3.07
N VAL A 55 4.75 8.70 -2.47
CA VAL A 55 5.55 7.73 -1.70
C VAL A 55 4.75 7.20 -0.51
N ARG A 56 4.16 8.10 0.28
CA ARG A 56 3.35 7.68 1.44
C ARG A 56 2.08 6.96 1.01
N TYR A 57 1.46 7.36 -0.09
CA TYR A 57 0.29 6.69 -0.62
C TYR A 57 0.60 5.22 -0.94
N ARG A 58 1.71 4.96 -1.59
CA ARG A 58 2.15 3.60 -1.91
C ARG A 58 2.34 2.76 -0.65
N SER A 59 2.97 3.32 0.35
CA SER A 59 3.17 2.65 1.64
C SER A 59 1.87 2.47 2.40
N GLN A 60 0.96 3.44 2.31
CA GLN A 60 -0.36 3.34 2.91
C GLN A 60 -1.16 2.18 2.32
N LEU A 61 -1.08 1.98 1.01
CA LEU A 61 -1.75 0.86 0.35
C LEU A 61 -1.22 -0.49 0.87
N ILE A 62 0.08 -0.62 0.98
CA ILE A 62 0.70 -1.85 1.49
C ILE A 62 0.27 -2.10 2.94
N TYR A 63 0.30 -1.05 3.75
CA TYR A 63 -0.13 -1.13 5.14
C TYR A 63 -1.59 -1.58 5.24
N GLU A 64 -2.47 -0.94 4.50
CA GLU A 64 -3.91 -1.23 4.51
C GLU A 64 -4.19 -2.66 4.05
N ALA A 65 -3.49 -3.14 3.03
CA ALA A 65 -3.67 -4.47 2.48
C ALA A 65 -3.10 -5.57 3.39
N THR A 66 -2.09 -5.26 4.21
CA THR A 66 -1.50 -6.24 5.12
C THR A 66 -2.53 -6.71 6.13
N LEU A 67 -2.66 -8.02 6.33
CA LEU A 67 -3.60 -8.55 7.31
C LEU A 67 -3.26 -8.03 8.72
N PRO A 68 -4.27 -7.77 9.56
CA PRO A 68 -4.04 -7.18 10.89
C PRO A 68 -3.00 -7.91 11.74
N GLU A 69 -3.00 -9.23 11.72
CA GLU A 69 -2.01 -10.02 12.47
C GLU A 69 -0.59 -9.75 12.01
N ASP A 70 -0.40 -9.64 10.70
CA ASP A 70 0.91 -9.40 10.12
C ASP A 70 1.34 -7.95 10.31
N ARG A 71 0.40 -6.99 10.31
CA ARG A 71 0.70 -5.60 10.68
C ARG A 71 1.30 -5.52 12.07
N THR A 72 0.67 -6.20 13.02
CA THR A 72 1.12 -6.19 14.41
C THR A 72 2.53 -6.74 14.55
N LYS A 73 2.85 -7.77 13.80
CA LYS A 73 4.17 -8.41 13.87
C LYS A 73 5.25 -7.63 13.15
N LEU A 74 4.92 -6.97 12.05
CA LEU A 74 5.90 -6.27 11.20
C LEU A 74 5.81 -4.76 11.33
N TRP A 75 4.80 -4.17 10.68
CA TRP A 75 4.78 -2.71 10.50
C TRP A 75 4.51 -1.95 11.78
N ASP A 76 3.71 -2.51 12.68
CA ASP A 76 3.37 -1.88 13.96
C ASP A 76 4.19 -2.42 15.13
N ASN A 77 5.32 -3.05 14.83
CA ASN A 77 6.23 -3.56 15.85
C ASN A 77 7.12 -2.43 16.37
N ARG A 78 6.92 -2.04 17.63
CA ARG A 78 7.65 -0.93 18.23
C ARG A 78 9.14 -1.16 18.36
N GLN A 79 9.56 -2.39 18.58
CA GLN A 79 10.98 -2.73 18.63
C GLN A 79 11.62 -2.48 17.27
N MET A 80 10.91 -2.79 16.20
CA MET A 80 11.37 -2.52 14.86
C MET A 80 11.44 -1.00 14.60
N TRP A 81 10.44 -0.25 15.07
CA TRP A 81 10.46 1.21 14.95
C TRP A 81 11.73 1.81 15.56
N GLU A 82 12.10 1.35 16.76
CA GLU A 82 13.33 1.80 17.42
C GLU A 82 14.57 1.43 16.62
N ALA A 83 14.59 0.20 16.09
CA ALA A 83 15.75 -0.29 15.35
C ALA A 83 16.00 0.48 14.04
N VAL A 84 14.93 0.92 13.37
CA VAL A 84 15.06 1.66 12.10
C VAL A 84 14.75 3.15 12.23
N ASN A 85 14.52 3.60 13.46
CA ASN A 85 14.30 5.01 13.79
C ASN A 85 13.10 5.63 13.09
N VAL A 86 11.94 5.02 13.28
CA VAL A 86 10.66 5.52 12.75
C VAL A 86 9.62 5.59 13.86
N ALA A 87 8.50 6.25 13.60
CA ALA A 87 7.45 6.50 14.57
C ALA A 87 6.08 5.94 14.17
N SER A 88 5.99 5.22 13.06
CA SER A 88 4.71 4.66 12.61
C SER A 88 4.93 3.46 11.68
N GLY A 89 3.86 2.67 11.51
CA GLY A 89 3.91 1.53 10.60
C GLY A 89 4.12 1.92 9.14
N ILE A 90 3.56 3.03 8.72
CA ILE A 90 3.74 3.55 7.36
C ILE A 90 5.21 3.93 7.14
N ASP A 91 5.79 4.61 8.11
CA ASP A 91 7.21 4.99 8.05
C ASP A 91 8.11 3.75 8.07
N ALA A 92 7.72 2.71 8.80
CA ALA A 92 8.45 1.45 8.81
C ALA A 92 8.49 0.82 7.41
N ILE A 93 7.36 0.82 6.71
CA ILE A 93 7.29 0.32 5.34
C ILE A 93 8.23 1.11 4.43
N ASP A 94 8.19 2.44 4.51
CA ASP A 94 9.06 3.31 3.72
C ASP A 94 10.53 3.02 3.97
N LYS A 95 10.89 2.75 5.21
CA LYS A 95 12.28 2.52 5.60
C LYS A 95 12.77 1.13 5.22
N ILE A 96 11.93 0.12 5.37
CA ILE A 96 12.33 -1.28 5.22
C ILE A 96 12.27 -1.74 3.78
N LEU A 97 11.21 -1.40 3.04
CA LEU A 97 11.04 -1.85 1.67
C LEU A 97 11.73 -0.92 0.68
N LYS A 98 12.43 -1.52 -0.27
CA LYS A 98 13.04 -0.78 -1.39
C LYS A 98 11.95 -0.40 -2.39
N SER A 99 12.17 0.64 -3.17
CA SER A 99 11.22 1.11 -4.19
C SER A 99 10.76 0.00 -5.13
N GLY A 100 11.69 -0.80 -5.64
CA GLY A 100 11.36 -1.90 -6.54
C GLY A 100 10.56 -3.00 -5.86
N GLU A 101 10.79 -3.21 -4.57
CA GLU A 101 10.02 -4.17 -3.78
C GLU A 101 8.59 -3.67 -3.61
N LYS A 102 8.42 -2.39 -3.31
CA LYS A 102 7.10 -1.77 -3.24
C LYS A 102 6.36 -1.90 -4.56
N ASP A 103 7.04 -1.64 -5.68
CA ASP A 103 6.44 -1.74 -7.01
C ASP A 103 5.87 -3.13 -7.26
N LYS A 104 6.62 -4.16 -6.94
CA LYS A 104 6.19 -5.55 -7.12
C LYS A 104 5.01 -5.92 -6.23
N ILE A 105 5.04 -5.47 -4.98
CA ILE A 105 3.95 -5.71 -4.03
C ILE A 105 2.67 -5.03 -4.52
N LEU A 106 2.77 -3.78 -4.96
CA LEU A 106 1.62 -3.03 -5.45
C LEU A 106 1.06 -3.61 -6.75
N GLU A 107 1.92 -4.12 -7.62
CA GLU A 107 1.49 -4.82 -8.82
C GLU A 107 0.65 -6.04 -8.48
N GLN A 108 1.09 -6.84 -7.51
CA GLN A 108 0.32 -7.98 -7.02
C GLN A 108 -0.96 -7.55 -6.34
N LEU A 109 -0.91 -6.51 -5.53
CA LEU A 109 -2.09 -5.97 -4.85
C LEU A 109 -3.14 -5.52 -5.88
N ASP A 110 -2.72 -4.80 -6.90
CA ASP A 110 -3.61 -4.36 -7.96
C ASP A 110 -4.23 -5.55 -8.70
N ALA A 111 -3.45 -6.56 -9.00
CA ALA A 111 -3.94 -7.76 -9.69
C ALA A 111 -5.02 -8.47 -8.87
N ILE A 112 -4.78 -8.72 -7.58
CA ILE A 112 -5.77 -9.39 -6.74
C ILE A 112 -6.96 -8.50 -6.39
N SER A 113 -6.82 -7.20 -6.55
CA SER A 113 -7.91 -6.23 -6.32
C SER A 113 -8.77 -6.01 -7.57
N GLY A 114 -8.50 -6.74 -8.64
CA GLY A 114 -9.34 -6.72 -9.83
C GLY A 114 -8.87 -5.80 -10.95
N TYR A 115 -7.66 -5.28 -10.87
CA TYR A 115 -7.11 -4.42 -11.92
C TYR A 115 -6.40 -5.19 -13.03
N ASP A 116 -6.50 -6.52 -13.01
CA ASP A 116 -6.07 -7.37 -14.12
C ASP A 116 -7.29 -7.58 -15.02
N ASN A 117 -7.29 -6.94 -16.17
CA ASN A 117 -8.42 -6.92 -17.09
C ASN A 117 -8.38 -7.97 -18.20
N SER A 118 -7.45 -8.92 -18.13
CA SER A 118 -7.26 -9.92 -19.18
C SER A 118 -8.53 -10.70 -19.51
N GLU A 119 -9.21 -11.21 -18.51
CA GLU A 119 -10.44 -11.97 -18.68
C GLU A 119 -11.57 -11.12 -19.24
N LEU A 120 -11.67 -9.89 -18.79
CA LEU A 120 -12.70 -8.96 -19.25
C LEU A 120 -12.50 -8.60 -20.72
N GLU A 121 -11.26 -8.38 -21.13
CA GLU A 121 -10.94 -8.11 -22.54
C GLU A 121 -11.29 -9.28 -23.43
N GLU A 122 -10.98 -10.50 -23.02
CA GLU A 122 -11.34 -11.70 -23.76
C GLU A 122 -12.86 -11.85 -23.93
N THR A 123 -13.59 -11.57 -22.87
CA THR A 123 -15.06 -11.62 -22.90
C THR A 123 -15.63 -10.60 -23.88
N VAL A 124 -15.09 -9.40 -23.90
CA VAL A 124 -15.54 -8.33 -24.79
C VAL A 124 -15.23 -8.66 -26.26
N LYS A 125 -14.12 -9.31 -26.55
CA LYS A 125 -13.74 -9.68 -27.92
C LYS A 125 -14.59 -10.78 -28.49
N ASN A 126 -15.19 -11.59 -27.67
CA ASN A 126 -16.06 -12.68 -28.09
C ASN A 126 -17.51 -12.24 -28.29
#